data_b76f3495a3b395f25f03cde5183166b7
#
_entry.id   b76f3495a3b395f25f03cde5183166b7
#
_cell.length_a   1.000
_cell.length_b   1.000
_cell.length_c   1.000
_cell.angle_alpha   90.00
_cell.angle_beta   90.00
_cell.angle_gamma   90.00
#
_symmetry.space_group_name_H-M   'P 1'
#
loop_
_entity.id
_entity.type
_entity.pdbx_description
1 polymer ?
#
loop_
_entity_poly.entity_id
_entity_poly.type
_entity_poly.pdbx_seq_one_letter_code
_entity_poly.pdbx_strand_id
1 'polypeptide(L)'
;MTTPLADLLAIYAVTPDGFDPDLHQARLEAAFAAGLRCIQLRDKAASHEQLRRLAERWRAITAAHGALLLINDQADLAAAVGADGVHLGLSDEPLPAVRARHPHLLLGGSASSPDR
;
A
#
# COMPACT_ATOMS: atom_id res chain seq x y z
N MET A 1 -9.60 8.41 -19.51
CA MET A 1 -9.92 6.98 -19.42
C MET A 1 -9.36 6.40 -18.14
N THR A 2 -10.13 5.56 -17.48
CA THR A 2 -9.68 4.89 -16.27
C THR A 2 -8.80 3.68 -16.61
N THR A 3 -7.62 3.58 -16.03
CA THR A 3 -6.74 2.44 -16.22
C THR A 3 -7.34 1.20 -15.52
N PRO A 4 -7.46 0.06 -16.20
CA PRO A 4 -7.97 -1.16 -15.56
C PRO A 4 -7.12 -1.57 -14.36
N LEU A 5 -7.76 -2.11 -13.32
CA LEU A 5 -7.07 -2.55 -12.11
C LEU A 5 -5.97 -3.57 -12.41
N ALA A 6 -6.20 -4.49 -13.34
CA ALA A 6 -5.20 -5.48 -13.72
C ALA A 6 -3.91 -4.83 -14.23
N ASP A 7 -4.01 -3.73 -14.97
CA ASP A 7 -2.82 -3.01 -15.46
C ASP A 7 -2.11 -2.27 -14.33
N LEU A 8 -2.87 -1.71 -13.38
CA LEU A 8 -2.30 -1.06 -12.19
C LEU A 8 -1.55 -2.03 -11.31
N LEU A 9 -1.97 -3.29 -11.24
CA LEU A 9 -1.36 -4.32 -10.41
C LEU A 9 -0.30 -5.15 -11.15
N ALA A 10 -0.04 -4.88 -12.43
CA ALA A 10 0.89 -5.68 -13.24
C ALA A 10 2.32 -5.68 -12.66
N ILE A 11 2.75 -4.54 -12.10
CA ILE A 11 4.00 -4.43 -11.36
C ILE A 11 3.67 -3.89 -9.97
N TYR A 12 4.07 -4.63 -8.96
CA TYR A 12 3.69 -4.38 -7.57
C TYR A 12 4.95 -4.36 -6.70
N ALA A 13 5.28 -3.21 -6.16
CA ALA A 13 6.45 -3.03 -5.31
C ALA A 13 6.08 -3.01 -3.83
N VAL A 14 6.96 -3.52 -2.98
CA VAL A 14 6.80 -3.51 -1.51
C VAL A 14 8.05 -2.86 -0.91
N THR A 15 7.87 -1.92 0.01
CA THR A 15 9.01 -1.30 0.68
C THR A 15 9.59 -2.24 1.74
N PRO A 16 10.93 -2.25 1.92
CA PRO A 16 11.56 -3.06 2.97
C PRO A 16 11.45 -2.40 4.33
N ASP A 17 11.67 -3.18 5.40
CA ASP A 17 11.82 -2.63 6.75
C ASP A 17 13.01 -1.69 6.80
N GLY A 18 12.88 -0.61 7.59
CA GLY A 18 13.93 0.40 7.67
C GLY A 18 14.05 1.26 6.41
N PHE A 19 13.01 1.31 5.63
CA PHE A 19 12.98 2.14 4.43
C PHE A 19 13.21 3.61 4.78
N ASP A 20 14.20 4.22 4.11
CA ASP A 20 14.49 5.65 4.26
C ASP A 20 13.81 6.43 3.14
N PRO A 21 12.72 7.16 3.44
CA PRO A 21 11.98 7.88 2.41
C PRO A 21 12.80 8.97 1.72
N ASP A 22 13.72 9.62 2.46
CA ASP A 22 14.52 10.71 1.88
C ASP A 22 15.55 10.17 0.89
N LEU A 23 16.22 9.07 1.26
CA LEU A 23 17.21 8.44 0.39
C LEU A 23 16.58 7.77 -0.83
N HIS A 24 15.41 7.14 -0.65
CA HIS A 24 14.81 6.30 -1.69
C HIS A 24 13.72 7.01 -2.50
N GLN A 25 13.29 8.21 -2.08
CA GLN A 25 12.19 8.90 -2.75
C GLN A 25 12.45 9.12 -4.24
N ALA A 26 13.63 9.61 -4.60
CA ALA A 26 13.95 9.89 -6.00
C ALA A 26 13.90 8.62 -6.85
N ARG A 27 14.35 7.48 -6.29
CA ARG A 27 14.31 6.18 -6.99
C ARG A 27 12.88 5.71 -7.21
N LEU A 28 12.02 5.89 -6.23
CA LEU A 28 10.63 5.49 -6.33
C LEU A 28 9.85 6.41 -7.29
N GLU A 29 10.10 7.71 -7.26
CA GLU A 29 9.49 8.62 -8.23
C GLU A 29 9.93 8.29 -9.65
N ALA A 30 11.18 7.93 -9.85
CA ALA A 30 11.67 7.47 -11.15
C ALA A 30 10.97 6.17 -11.58
N ALA A 31 10.71 5.26 -10.65
CA ALA A 31 9.99 4.01 -10.93
C ALA A 31 8.54 4.30 -11.36
N PHE A 32 7.86 5.22 -10.66
CA PHE A 32 6.51 5.64 -11.03
C PHE A 32 6.49 6.29 -12.43
N ALA A 33 7.45 7.14 -12.72
CA ALA A 33 7.59 7.77 -14.03
C ALA A 33 7.82 6.74 -15.13
N ALA A 34 8.54 5.64 -14.82
CA ALA A 34 8.83 4.55 -15.75
C ALA A 34 7.69 3.54 -15.89
N GLY A 35 6.61 3.66 -15.12
CA GLY A 35 5.44 2.81 -15.27
C GLY A 35 4.99 2.02 -14.05
N LEU A 36 5.70 2.12 -12.92
CA LEU A 36 5.22 1.51 -11.67
C LEU A 36 3.87 2.15 -11.30
N ARG A 37 2.87 1.34 -10.98
CA ARG A 37 1.52 1.83 -10.69
C ARG A 37 0.93 1.29 -9.40
N CYS A 38 1.70 0.52 -8.63
CA CYS A 38 1.25 0.01 -7.34
C CYS A 38 2.43 -0.16 -6.39
N ILE A 39 2.29 0.38 -5.18
CA ILE A 39 3.27 0.20 -4.12
C ILE A 39 2.59 -0.14 -2.82
N GLN A 40 3.15 -1.08 -2.09
CA GLN A 40 2.76 -1.38 -0.72
C GLN A 40 3.77 -0.77 0.23
N LEU A 41 3.28 0.10 1.12
CA LEU A 41 4.09 0.66 2.19
C LEU A 41 4.11 -0.33 3.35
N ARG A 42 5.28 -0.90 3.62
CA ARG A 42 5.51 -1.85 4.70
C ARG A 42 6.78 -1.45 5.43
N ASP A 43 6.67 -1.22 6.74
CA ASP A 43 7.83 -0.99 7.61
C ASP A 43 7.49 -1.47 9.02
N LYS A 44 7.89 -2.69 9.33
CA LYS A 44 7.63 -3.31 10.63
C LYS A 44 8.45 -2.67 11.76
N ALA A 45 9.50 -1.92 11.41
CA ALA A 45 10.36 -1.23 12.38
C ALA A 45 9.85 0.16 12.73
N ALA A 46 8.96 0.75 11.93
CA ALA A 46 8.44 2.10 12.14
C ALA A 46 7.41 2.13 13.25
N SER A 47 7.38 3.23 14.01
CA SER A 47 6.27 3.50 14.93
C SER A 47 5.00 3.82 14.13
N HIS A 48 3.86 3.78 14.81
CA HIS A 48 2.58 4.15 14.17
C HIS A 48 2.62 5.57 13.61
N GLU A 49 3.16 6.51 14.36
CA GLU A 49 3.26 7.90 13.93
C GLU A 49 4.19 8.08 12.73
N GLN A 50 5.33 7.38 12.75
CA GLN A 50 6.27 7.40 11.61
C GLN A 50 5.61 6.83 10.36
N LEU A 51 4.91 5.72 10.50
CA LEU A 51 4.21 5.08 9.39
C LEU A 51 3.11 5.98 8.83
N ARG A 52 2.38 6.68 9.70
CA ARG A 52 1.34 7.61 9.30
C ARG A 52 1.90 8.76 8.46
N ARG A 53 2.99 9.39 8.91
CA ARG A 53 3.65 10.47 8.18
C ARG A 53 4.14 10.00 6.82
N LEU A 54 4.72 8.82 6.79
CA LEU A 54 5.22 8.23 5.57
C LEU A 54 4.05 7.92 4.60
N ALA A 55 2.95 7.39 5.12
CA ALA A 55 1.77 7.09 4.33
C ALA A 55 1.15 8.35 3.73
N GLU A 56 1.05 9.43 4.50
CA GLU A 56 0.54 10.71 4.00
C GLU A 56 1.42 11.25 2.87
N ARG A 57 2.73 11.19 3.05
CA ARG A 57 3.71 11.61 2.03
C ARG A 57 3.57 10.80 0.74
N TRP A 58 3.49 9.47 0.87
CA TRP A 58 3.39 8.59 -0.28
C TRP A 58 2.02 8.65 -0.95
N ARG A 59 0.97 8.97 -0.19
CA ARG A 59 -0.34 9.18 -0.78
C ARG A 59 -0.33 10.32 -1.80
N ALA A 60 0.34 11.44 -1.46
CA ALA A 60 0.47 12.57 -2.37
C ALA A 60 1.27 12.18 -3.62
N ILE A 61 2.36 11.44 -3.45
CA ILE A 61 3.23 11.03 -4.57
C ILE A 61 2.50 10.05 -5.49
N THR A 62 1.86 9.01 -4.94
CA THR A 62 1.14 8.03 -5.75
C THR A 62 -0.03 8.65 -6.49
N ALA A 63 -0.76 9.56 -5.85
CA ALA A 63 -1.86 10.26 -6.51
C ALA A 63 -1.38 11.09 -7.71
N ALA A 64 -0.23 11.75 -7.58
CA ALA A 64 0.35 12.56 -8.65
C ALA A 64 0.74 11.70 -9.88
N HIS A 65 1.05 10.43 -9.67
CA HIS A 65 1.45 9.50 -10.74
C HIS A 65 0.32 8.56 -11.20
N GLY A 66 -0.89 8.69 -10.64
CA GLY A 66 -1.98 7.78 -10.95
C GLY A 66 -1.72 6.35 -10.48
N ALA A 67 -0.95 6.18 -9.40
CA ALA A 67 -0.57 4.89 -8.86
C ALA A 67 -1.41 4.55 -7.62
N LEU A 68 -1.50 3.27 -7.30
CA LEU A 68 -2.18 2.76 -6.11
C LEU A 68 -1.21 2.72 -4.93
N LEU A 69 -1.69 3.14 -3.76
CA LEU A 69 -0.99 2.98 -2.50
C LEU A 69 -1.73 1.98 -1.63
N LEU A 70 -1.04 0.91 -1.23
CA LEU A 70 -1.52 -0.05 -0.26
C LEU A 70 -0.69 0.06 1.01
N ILE A 71 -1.34 -0.10 2.15
CA ILE A 71 -0.68 -0.12 3.45
C ILE A 71 -0.62 -1.56 3.94
N ASN A 72 0.51 -1.97 4.50
CA ASN A 72 0.65 -3.30 5.09
C ASN A 72 -0.03 -3.33 6.47
N ASP A 73 -0.94 -4.29 6.70
CA ASP A 73 -1.57 -4.62 7.98
C ASP A 73 -2.51 -3.55 8.57
N GLN A 74 -2.19 -2.28 8.48
CA GLN A 74 -2.84 -1.18 9.20
C GLN A 74 -4.06 -0.66 8.44
N ALA A 75 -5.18 -1.38 8.50
CA ALA A 75 -6.39 -1.03 7.74
C ALA A 75 -6.97 0.33 8.12
N ASP A 76 -7.02 0.65 9.41
CA ASP A 76 -7.56 1.92 9.86
C ASP A 76 -6.66 3.09 9.44
N LEU A 77 -5.34 2.88 9.44
CA LEU A 77 -4.41 3.88 8.92
C LEU A 77 -4.61 4.08 7.42
N ALA A 78 -4.76 3.00 6.66
CA ALA A 78 -5.03 3.08 5.22
C ALA A 78 -6.27 3.93 4.93
N ALA A 79 -7.35 3.72 5.66
CA ALA A 79 -8.56 4.50 5.52
C ALA A 79 -8.34 5.97 5.91
N ALA A 80 -7.62 6.22 7.01
CA ALA A 80 -7.39 7.56 7.52
C ALA A 80 -6.56 8.44 6.57
N VAL A 81 -5.58 7.86 5.87
CA VAL A 81 -4.74 8.61 4.94
C VAL A 81 -5.28 8.61 3.51
N GLY A 82 -6.41 7.96 3.26
CA GLY A 82 -6.99 7.87 1.93
C GLY A 82 -6.23 6.96 0.98
N ALA A 83 -5.51 5.96 1.49
CA ALA A 83 -4.86 4.95 0.66
C ALA A 83 -5.89 4.14 -0.12
N ASP A 84 -5.45 3.52 -1.21
CA ASP A 84 -6.37 2.74 -2.06
C ASP A 84 -6.71 1.39 -1.46
N GLY A 85 -5.84 0.84 -0.62
CA GLY A 85 -6.10 -0.46 -0.04
C GLY A 85 -5.14 -0.84 1.07
N VAL A 86 -5.29 -2.07 1.55
CA VAL A 86 -4.50 -2.66 2.62
C VAL A 86 -4.16 -4.10 2.27
N HIS A 87 -2.95 -4.53 2.62
CA HIS A 87 -2.52 -5.92 2.48
C HIS A 87 -2.45 -6.57 3.86
N LEU A 88 -3.14 -7.68 4.05
CA LEU A 88 -3.23 -8.38 5.33
C LEU A 88 -2.58 -9.77 5.22
N GLY A 89 -1.70 -10.06 6.18
CA GLY A 89 -1.11 -11.37 6.32
C GLY A 89 -2.05 -12.35 7.05
N LEU A 90 -1.63 -13.61 7.15
CA LEU A 90 -2.45 -14.66 7.77
C LEU A 90 -2.68 -14.43 9.26
N SER A 91 -1.75 -13.74 9.94
CA SER A 91 -1.85 -13.44 11.38
C SER A 91 -2.45 -12.07 11.68
N ASP A 92 -2.75 -11.29 10.64
CA ASP A 92 -3.33 -9.97 10.78
C ASP A 92 -4.86 -10.07 10.93
N GLU A 93 -5.52 -8.93 11.01
CA GLU A 93 -6.97 -8.89 11.12
C GLU A 93 -7.64 -9.61 9.95
N PRO A 94 -8.69 -10.43 10.18
CA PRO A 94 -9.36 -11.15 9.09
C PRO A 94 -9.96 -10.22 8.03
N LEU A 95 -9.82 -10.60 6.76
CA LEU A 95 -10.35 -9.83 5.63
C LEU A 95 -11.84 -9.45 5.78
N PRO A 96 -12.74 -10.35 6.20
CA PRO A 96 -14.15 -9.98 6.36
C PRO A 96 -14.39 -8.87 7.37
N ALA A 97 -13.62 -8.84 8.47
CA ALA A 97 -13.74 -7.77 9.47
C ALA A 97 -13.31 -6.42 8.91
N VAL A 98 -12.23 -6.39 8.14
CA VAL A 98 -11.77 -5.17 7.50
C VAL A 98 -12.76 -4.71 6.43
N ARG A 99 -13.28 -5.63 5.63
CA ARG A 99 -14.29 -5.31 4.62
C ARG A 99 -15.53 -4.67 5.23
N ALA A 100 -15.95 -5.15 6.40
CA ALA A 100 -17.11 -4.60 7.09
C ALA A 100 -16.90 -3.14 7.54
N ARG A 101 -15.70 -2.82 8.04
CA ARG A 101 -15.37 -1.46 8.49
C ARG A 101 -15.01 -0.52 7.35
N HIS A 102 -14.37 -1.02 6.31
CA HIS A 102 -13.82 -0.21 5.23
C HIS A 102 -14.20 -0.78 3.87
N PRO A 103 -15.48 -0.60 3.45
CA PRO A 103 -15.96 -1.22 2.22
C PRO A 103 -15.32 -0.66 0.94
N HIS A 104 -14.64 0.48 1.02
CA HIS A 104 -14.01 1.11 -0.16
C HIS A 104 -12.56 0.68 -0.39
N LEU A 105 -11.92 0.05 0.61
CA LEU A 105 -10.52 -0.35 0.47
C LEU A 105 -10.39 -1.57 -0.44
N LEU A 106 -9.37 -1.55 -1.29
CA LEU A 106 -8.89 -2.77 -1.93
C LEU A 106 -8.26 -3.65 -0.86
N LEU A 107 -8.53 -4.93 -0.90
CA LEU A 107 -8.00 -5.88 0.07
C LEU A 107 -7.08 -6.88 -0.62
N GLY A 108 -5.82 -6.91 -0.16
CA GLY A 108 -4.86 -7.94 -0.52
C GLY A 108 -4.67 -8.88 0.65
N GLY A 109 -4.45 -10.16 0.38
CA GLY A 109 -4.21 -11.15 1.41
C GLY A 109 -3.05 -12.06 1.08
N SER A 110 -2.29 -12.46 2.11
CA SER A 110 -1.27 -13.49 1.97
C SER A 110 -1.93 -14.86 2.11
N ALA A 111 -1.47 -15.82 1.32
CA ALA A 111 -1.93 -17.20 1.39
C ALA A 111 -0.74 -18.13 1.29
N SER A 112 -0.74 -19.18 2.12
CA SER A 112 0.28 -20.24 2.08
C SER A 112 -0.15 -21.40 1.20
N SER A 113 -1.43 -21.46 0.82
CA SER A 113 -2.01 -22.46 -0.07
C SER A 113 -3.28 -21.88 -0.70
N PRO A 114 -3.81 -22.50 -1.79
CA PRO A 114 -5.03 -22.03 -2.43
C PRO A 114 -6.27 -22.05 -1.53
N ASP A 115 -6.23 -22.81 -0.44
CA ASP A 115 -7.36 -23.00 0.47
C ASP A 115 -7.43 -21.92 1.56
N ARG A 116 -6.51 -20.97 1.59
CA ARG A 116 -6.42 -19.97 2.64
C ARG A 116 -6.63 -18.54 2.14
#